data_da4df23ad35309d5c764040d52341a5d
#
_entry.id   da4df23ad35309d5c764040d52341a5d
#
_cell.length_a   1.000
_cell.length_b   1.000
_cell.length_c   1.000
_cell.angle_alpha   90.00
_cell.angle_beta   90.00
_cell.angle_gamma   90.00
#
_symmetry.space_group_name_H-M   'P 1'
#
loop_
_entity.id
_entity.type
_entity.pdbx_description
1 polymer ?
#
loop_
_entity_poly.entity_id
_entity_poly.type
_entity_poly.pdbx_seq_one_letter_code
_entity_poly.pdbx_strand_id
1 'polypeptide(L)'
;NWTDDPIWKSILKDGQDYWQELCSSQGKIIITKDEHTLCTTIAALTLSSSITAKYFLDQKNVDKHYQKDLYWISEGELCKGLLDLLIIEHETKTIYLTDIKSTGIFSLEEWFRMASQKGYIFQMSFYLEGVIQNYQHLLDEGYTIQCRWIVIPMNVERFKPWVIPCTEAMLWFGEHGYTKTAN
;
A
#
# COMPACT_ATOMS: atom_id res chain seq x y z
N ASN A 1 15.80 -29.22 -1.24
CA ASN A 1 14.83 -28.39 -2.01
C ASN A 1 13.76 -29.33 -2.57
N TRP A 2 12.55 -29.35 -2.01
CA TRP A 2 11.48 -30.27 -2.42
C TRP A 2 11.10 -30.12 -3.91
N THR A 3 11.35 -28.94 -4.51
CA THR A 3 11.12 -28.66 -5.94
C THR A 3 12.09 -29.35 -6.88
N ASP A 4 13.20 -29.86 -6.36
CA ASP A 4 14.22 -30.56 -7.16
C ASP A 4 14.00 -32.08 -7.17
N ASP A 5 13.07 -32.57 -6.31
CA ASP A 5 12.71 -33.98 -6.28
C ASP A 5 11.93 -34.37 -7.54
N PRO A 6 12.40 -35.36 -8.32
CA PRO A 6 11.70 -35.82 -9.53
C PRO A 6 10.29 -36.33 -9.27
N ILE A 7 10.01 -36.81 -8.07
CA ILE A 7 8.68 -37.27 -7.68
C ILE A 7 7.71 -36.08 -7.60
N TRP A 8 8.16 -34.94 -7.08
CA TRP A 8 7.35 -33.72 -7.04
C TRP A 8 7.10 -33.12 -8.42
N LYS A 9 8.05 -33.24 -9.35
CA LYS A 9 7.85 -32.84 -10.75
C LYS A 9 6.81 -33.71 -11.45
N SER A 10 6.56 -34.92 -10.99
CA SER A 10 5.57 -35.83 -11.56
C SER A 10 4.21 -35.79 -10.86
N ILE A 11 4.16 -35.43 -9.58
CA ILE A 11 2.91 -35.30 -8.79
C ILE A 11 2.27 -33.92 -8.97
N LEU A 12 3.05 -33.00 -9.49
CA LEU A 12 2.56 -31.79 -10.13
C LEU A 12 1.65 -30.85 -9.35
N LYS A 13 0.64 -30.42 -10.03
CA LYS A 13 -0.27 -29.34 -9.67
C LYS A 13 -0.99 -29.60 -8.33
N ASP A 14 -1.46 -30.82 -8.12
CA ASP A 14 -2.22 -31.20 -6.92
C ASP A 14 -1.39 -31.12 -5.64
N GLY A 15 -0.09 -31.42 -5.72
CA GLY A 15 0.82 -31.30 -4.59
C GLY A 15 1.11 -29.83 -4.25
N GLN A 16 1.24 -28.98 -5.24
CA GLN A 16 1.43 -27.54 -5.03
C GLN A 16 0.17 -26.90 -4.43
N ASP A 17 -1.01 -27.23 -4.95
CA ASP A 17 -2.26 -26.74 -4.47
C ASP A 17 -2.50 -27.16 -3.00
N TYR A 18 -2.18 -28.43 -2.65
CA TYR A 18 -2.22 -28.92 -1.27
C TYR A 18 -1.29 -28.12 -0.32
N TRP A 19 -0.04 -27.84 -0.74
CA TRP A 19 0.87 -27.09 0.10
C TRP A 19 0.47 -25.61 0.22
N GLN A 20 -0.07 -25.03 -0.82
CA GLN A 20 -0.62 -23.68 -0.77
C GLN A 20 -1.81 -23.60 0.20
N GLU A 21 -2.72 -24.57 0.15
CA GLU A 21 -3.86 -24.64 1.06
C GLU A 21 -3.40 -24.83 2.51
N LEU A 22 -2.46 -25.76 2.76
CA LEU A 22 -1.90 -26.00 4.08
C LEU A 22 -1.21 -24.75 4.65
N CYS A 23 -0.41 -24.06 3.86
CA CYS A 23 0.28 -22.85 4.30
C CYS A 23 -0.68 -21.69 4.49
N SER A 24 -1.69 -21.55 3.65
CA SER A 24 -2.74 -20.53 3.80
C SER A 24 -3.54 -20.76 5.08
N SER A 25 -3.87 -22.02 5.41
CA SER A 25 -4.56 -22.37 6.67
C SER A 25 -3.72 -22.03 7.92
N GLN A 26 -2.40 -21.92 7.78
CA GLN A 26 -1.47 -21.52 8.84
C GLN A 26 -1.08 -20.02 8.78
N GLY A 27 -1.71 -19.23 7.91
CA GLY A 27 -1.35 -17.82 7.68
C GLY A 27 0.01 -17.63 7.01
N LYS A 28 0.51 -18.64 6.27
CA LYS A 28 1.79 -18.61 5.57
C LYS A 28 1.57 -18.56 4.06
N ILE A 29 2.47 -17.88 3.36
CA ILE A 29 2.51 -17.81 1.91
C ILE A 29 3.76 -18.55 1.42
N ILE A 30 3.59 -19.43 0.44
CA ILE A 30 4.71 -20.09 -0.22
C ILE A 30 5.26 -19.16 -1.28
N ILE A 31 6.55 -18.83 -1.19
CA ILE A 31 7.28 -18.06 -2.18
C ILE A 31 8.50 -18.85 -2.65
N THR A 32 8.89 -18.66 -3.89
CA THR A 32 10.13 -19.21 -4.43
C THR A 32 11.36 -18.52 -3.81
N LYS A 33 12.53 -19.14 -3.95
CA LYS A 33 13.79 -18.53 -3.51
C LYS A 33 14.07 -17.22 -4.23
N ASP A 34 13.72 -17.13 -5.51
CA ASP A 34 13.95 -15.92 -6.32
C ASP A 34 13.00 -14.79 -5.89
N GLU A 35 11.74 -15.09 -5.63
CA GLU A 35 10.79 -14.13 -5.06
C GLU A 35 11.24 -13.63 -3.68
N HIS A 36 11.71 -14.54 -2.82
CA HIS A 36 12.26 -14.15 -1.52
C HIS A 36 13.48 -13.22 -1.68
N THR A 37 14.41 -13.56 -2.58
CA THR A 37 15.59 -12.74 -2.85
C THR A 37 15.21 -11.38 -3.42
N LEU A 38 14.26 -11.33 -4.34
CA LEU A 38 13.74 -10.07 -4.90
C LEU A 38 13.11 -9.20 -3.81
N CYS A 39 12.19 -9.76 -3.02
CA CYS A 39 11.50 -9.03 -1.96
C CYS A 39 12.48 -8.47 -0.91
N THR A 40 13.46 -9.27 -0.47
CA THR A 40 14.46 -8.84 0.51
C THR A 40 15.37 -7.75 -0.04
N THR A 41 15.74 -7.84 -1.31
CA THR A 41 16.56 -6.82 -1.99
C THR A 41 15.79 -5.51 -2.15
N ILE A 42 14.55 -5.57 -2.62
CA ILE A 42 13.67 -4.38 -2.75
C ILE A 42 13.42 -3.73 -1.38
N ALA A 43 13.19 -4.53 -0.34
CA ALA A 43 13.04 -4.00 1.03
C ALA A 43 14.31 -3.27 1.49
N ALA A 44 15.50 -3.86 1.29
CA ALA A 44 16.76 -3.22 1.65
C ALA A 44 16.99 -1.90 0.87
N LEU A 45 16.69 -1.88 -0.43
CA LEU A 45 16.77 -0.67 -1.26
C LEU A 45 15.77 0.40 -0.79
N THR A 46 14.56 0.01 -0.42
CA THR A 46 13.52 0.92 0.10
C THR A 46 13.97 1.57 1.41
N LEU A 47 14.56 0.78 2.32
CA LEU A 47 15.05 1.26 3.62
C LEU A 47 16.33 2.10 3.51
N SER A 48 17.13 1.93 2.46
CA SER A 48 18.35 2.69 2.21
C SER A 48 18.15 3.94 1.33
N SER A 49 17.02 4.04 0.65
CA SER A 49 16.70 5.16 -0.24
C SER A 49 16.44 6.44 0.56
N SER A 50 17.10 7.53 0.21
CA SER A 50 16.87 8.85 0.81
C SER A 50 15.43 9.38 0.62
N ILE A 51 14.70 8.81 -0.37
CA ILE A 51 13.32 9.19 -0.66
C ILE A 51 12.35 8.49 0.30
N THR A 52 12.57 7.19 0.58
CA THR A 52 11.60 6.35 1.27
C THR A 52 11.99 5.96 2.68
N ALA A 53 13.27 5.91 3.02
CA ALA A 53 13.77 5.44 4.33
C ALA A 53 13.05 6.08 5.53
N LYS A 54 12.83 7.39 5.49
CA LYS A 54 12.19 8.14 6.57
C LYS A 54 10.76 7.67 6.91
N TYR A 55 10.06 7.07 5.95
CA TYR A 55 8.69 6.57 6.18
C TYR A 55 8.67 5.22 6.91
N PHE A 56 9.77 4.47 6.87
CA PHE A 56 9.85 3.13 7.43
C PHE A 56 10.74 3.03 8.68
N LEU A 57 11.79 3.86 8.78
CA LEU A 57 12.68 3.86 9.93
C LEU A 57 12.06 4.61 11.12
N ASP A 58 12.31 4.14 12.33
CA ASP A 58 11.82 4.75 13.56
C ASP A 58 12.33 6.20 13.70
N GLN A 59 11.44 7.06 14.16
CA GLN A 59 11.72 8.48 14.38
C GLN A 59 11.10 8.92 15.71
N LYS A 60 11.76 9.85 16.38
CA LYS A 60 11.25 10.42 17.62
C LYS A 60 9.97 11.25 17.34
N ASN A 61 8.98 11.13 18.22
CA ASN A 61 7.69 11.84 18.12
C ASN A 61 6.90 11.53 16.84
N VAL A 62 7.09 10.31 16.29
CA VAL A 62 6.36 9.82 15.12
C VAL A 62 5.82 8.43 15.41
N ASP A 63 4.50 8.29 15.39
CA ASP A 63 3.84 6.99 15.50
C ASP A 63 3.63 6.41 14.10
N LYS A 64 3.94 5.11 13.93
CA LYS A 64 3.76 4.39 12.67
C LYS A 64 2.92 3.15 12.89
N HIS A 65 1.83 3.07 12.15
CA HIS A 65 0.93 1.93 12.20
C HIS A 65 0.91 1.25 10.84
N TYR A 66 1.42 0.03 10.80
CA TYR A 66 1.43 -0.82 9.61
C TYR A 66 0.21 -1.74 9.60
N GLN A 67 -0.36 -1.99 8.42
CA GLN A 67 -1.51 -2.86 8.24
C GLN A 67 -2.63 -2.56 9.27
N LYS A 68 -2.98 -1.26 9.34
CA LYS A 68 -3.94 -0.76 10.33
C LYS A 68 -5.37 -1.01 9.89
N ASP A 69 -6.10 -1.83 10.62
CA ASP A 69 -7.54 -1.96 10.46
C ASP A 69 -8.24 -0.66 10.88
N LEU A 70 -9.13 -0.18 10.03
CA LEU A 70 -10.08 0.89 10.34
C LEU A 70 -11.51 0.42 10.09
N TYR A 71 -12.43 0.91 10.91
CA TYR A 71 -13.87 0.72 10.75
C TYR A 71 -14.55 2.08 10.85
N TRP A 72 -15.50 2.37 9.96
CA TRP A 72 -16.25 3.61 9.96
C TRP A 72 -17.63 3.40 9.36
N ILE A 73 -18.50 4.42 9.46
CA ILE A 73 -19.82 4.43 8.84
C ILE A 73 -19.77 5.38 7.64
N SER A 74 -20.10 4.88 6.45
CA SER A 74 -20.28 5.68 5.24
C SER A 74 -21.70 5.48 4.74
N GLU A 75 -22.43 6.57 4.54
CA GLU A 75 -23.83 6.55 4.07
C GLU A 75 -24.76 5.59 4.87
N GLY A 76 -24.46 5.39 6.15
CA GLY A 76 -25.21 4.47 7.04
C GLY A 76 -24.72 3.02 7.02
N GLU A 77 -23.76 2.68 6.19
CA GLU A 77 -23.20 1.34 6.08
C GLU A 77 -21.87 1.22 6.83
N LEU A 78 -21.65 0.07 7.48
CA LEU A 78 -20.39 -0.22 8.14
C LEU A 78 -19.31 -0.56 7.10
N CYS A 79 -18.29 0.25 7.06
CA CYS A 79 -17.14 0.09 6.20
C CYS A 79 -15.92 -0.42 6.96
N LYS A 80 -15.04 -1.13 6.26
CA LYS A 80 -13.73 -1.55 6.75
C LYS A 80 -12.66 -1.24 5.73
N GLY A 81 -11.50 -0.76 6.20
CA GLY A 81 -10.27 -0.61 5.42
C GLY A 81 -9.08 -1.20 6.15
N LEU A 82 -8.09 -1.67 5.38
CA LEU A 82 -6.78 -2.06 5.88
C LEU A 82 -5.76 -1.10 5.27
N LEU A 83 -5.23 -0.19 6.09
CA LEU A 83 -4.24 0.78 5.64
C LEU A 83 -2.84 0.17 5.63
N ASP A 84 -2.09 0.34 4.56
CA ASP A 84 -0.72 -0.15 4.50
C ASP A 84 0.17 0.54 5.53
N LEU A 85 0.05 1.87 5.65
CA LEU A 85 0.83 2.66 6.57
C LEU A 85 0.11 3.96 6.95
N LEU A 86 -0.11 4.16 8.24
CA LEU A 86 -0.55 5.43 8.81
C LEU A 86 0.58 5.99 9.68
N ILE A 87 0.95 7.25 9.43
CA ILE A 87 2.01 7.93 10.20
C ILE A 87 1.40 9.14 10.89
N ILE A 88 1.65 9.29 12.19
CA ILE A 88 1.24 10.46 12.97
C ILE A 88 2.50 11.18 13.42
N GLU A 89 2.75 12.34 12.88
CA GLU A 89 3.90 13.19 13.19
C GLU A 89 3.45 14.29 14.15
N HIS A 90 3.85 14.17 15.42
CA HIS A 90 3.33 15.02 16.49
C HIS A 90 3.90 16.44 16.44
N GLU A 91 5.14 16.62 15.99
CA GLU A 91 5.76 17.96 15.89
C GLU A 91 5.06 18.85 14.87
N THR A 92 4.71 18.30 13.73
CA THR A 92 4.04 19.03 12.64
C THR A 92 2.52 18.95 12.73
N LYS A 93 2.01 18.16 13.67
CA LYS A 93 0.59 17.83 13.79
C LYS A 93 0.01 17.32 12.48
N THR A 94 0.69 16.37 11.86
CA THR A 94 0.28 15.83 10.55
C THR A 94 0.06 14.33 10.62
N ILE A 95 -1.10 13.90 10.12
CA ILE A 95 -1.45 12.51 9.90
C ILE A 95 -1.21 12.21 8.43
N TYR A 96 -0.37 11.22 8.12
CA TYR A 96 -0.14 10.79 6.75
C TYR A 96 -0.84 9.47 6.49
N LEU A 97 -1.89 9.50 5.68
CA LEU A 97 -2.49 8.34 5.07
C LEU A 97 -1.63 7.92 3.89
N THR A 98 -0.96 6.80 4.02
CA THR A 98 0.01 6.32 3.03
C THR A 98 -0.39 4.93 2.54
N ASP A 99 -0.54 4.80 1.24
CA ASP A 99 -0.80 3.52 0.60
C ASP A 99 0.43 3.13 -0.25
N ILE A 100 0.87 1.87 -0.14
CA ILE A 100 2.11 1.39 -0.75
C ILE A 100 1.77 0.58 -2.00
N LYS A 101 2.31 0.99 -3.13
CA LYS A 101 2.07 0.32 -4.42
C LYS A 101 3.37 -0.20 -5.02
N SER A 102 3.45 -1.50 -5.25
CA SER A 102 4.50 -2.07 -6.10
C SER A 102 4.17 -1.85 -7.57
N THR A 103 5.20 -1.63 -8.39
CA THR A 103 5.00 -1.39 -9.83
C THR A 103 6.14 -1.91 -10.69
N GLY A 104 5.80 -2.39 -11.89
CA GLY A 104 6.75 -2.62 -12.97
C GLY A 104 6.89 -1.44 -13.93
N ILE A 105 6.17 -0.34 -13.68
CA ILE A 105 6.14 0.86 -14.53
C ILE A 105 7.24 1.82 -14.09
N PHE A 106 7.92 2.45 -15.05
CA PHE A 106 9.03 3.39 -14.82
C PHE A 106 8.72 4.83 -15.24
N SER A 107 7.53 5.08 -15.78
CA SER A 107 7.03 6.40 -16.16
C SER A 107 5.95 6.84 -15.19
N LEU A 108 6.08 8.06 -14.67
CA LEU A 108 5.10 8.64 -13.77
C LEU A 108 3.74 8.84 -14.46
N GLU A 109 3.75 9.23 -15.74
CA GLU A 109 2.54 9.39 -16.54
C GLU A 109 1.79 8.05 -16.73
N GLU A 110 2.51 6.99 -17.07
CA GLU A 110 1.91 5.65 -17.17
C GLU A 110 1.38 5.16 -15.83
N TRP A 111 2.09 5.45 -14.73
CA TRP A 111 1.63 5.10 -13.40
C TRP A 111 0.32 5.80 -13.05
N PHE A 112 0.19 7.11 -13.33
CA PHE A 112 -1.07 7.83 -13.09
C PHE A 112 -2.22 7.28 -13.92
N ARG A 113 -1.98 6.95 -15.19
CA ARG A 113 -3.00 6.31 -16.04
C ARG A 113 -3.46 4.98 -15.46
N MET A 114 -2.52 4.14 -15.05
CA MET A 114 -2.83 2.86 -14.39
C MET A 114 -3.54 3.06 -13.05
N ALA A 115 -3.09 3.99 -12.23
CA ALA A 115 -3.67 4.29 -10.91
C ALA A 115 -5.14 4.72 -11.03
N SER A 116 -5.45 5.55 -12.05
CA SER A 116 -6.83 5.93 -12.37
C SER A 116 -7.68 4.72 -12.80
N GLN A 117 -7.15 3.86 -13.67
CA GLN A 117 -7.85 2.66 -14.15
C GLN A 117 -8.10 1.64 -13.04
N LYS A 118 -7.19 1.53 -12.08
CA LYS A 118 -7.29 0.60 -10.94
C LYS A 118 -8.05 1.16 -9.73
N GLY A 119 -8.56 2.37 -9.82
CA GLY A 119 -9.33 2.99 -8.75
C GLY A 119 -8.51 3.39 -7.52
N TYR A 120 -7.19 3.62 -7.65
CA TYR A 120 -6.35 4.00 -6.50
C TYR A 120 -6.73 5.36 -5.92
N ILE A 121 -7.25 6.26 -6.74
CA ILE A 121 -7.75 7.57 -6.30
C ILE A 121 -9.02 7.38 -5.47
N PHE A 122 -9.95 6.53 -5.93
CA PHE A 122 -11.15 6.16 -5.17
C PHE A 122 -10.78 5.50 -3.83
N GLN A 123 -9.86 4.53 -3.85
CA GLN A 123 -9.39 3.87 -2.63
C GLN A 123 -8.85 4.87 -1.60
N MET A 124 -8.07 5.86 -2.05
CA MET A 124 -7.51 6.88 -1.17
C MET A 124 -8.59 7.75 -0.54
N SER A 125 -9.59 8.20 -1.31
CA SER A 125 -10.72 9.00 -0.80
C SER A 125 -11.56 8.19 0.18
N PHE A 126 -11.83 6.93 -0.12
CA PHE A 126 -12.57 6.02 0.75
C PHE A 126 -11.86 5.78 2.08
N TYR A 127 -10.54 5.59 2.06
CA TYR A 127 -9.74 5.45 3.28
C TYR A 127 -9.62 6.75 4.06
N LEU A 128 -9.59 7.90 3.38
CA LEU A 128 -9.54 9.21 4.03
C LEU A 128 -10.77 9.43 4.90
N GLU A 129 -11.96 9.06 4.45
CA GLU A 129 -13.19 9.11 5.26
C GLU A 129 -13.04 8.31 6.56
N GLY A 130 -12.51 7.08 6.45
CA GLY A 130 -12.22 6.23 7.61
C GLY A 130 -11.21 6.87 8.57
N VAL A 131 -10.14 7.49 8.05
CA VAL A 131 -9.14 8.18 8.88
C VAL A 131 -9.74 9.38 9.58
N ILE A 132 -10.53 10.20 8.90
CA ILE A 132 -11.22 11.36 9.50
C ILE A 132 -12.06 10.91 10.69
N GLN A 133 -12.90 9.90 10.53
CA GLN A 133 -13.80 9.45 11.60
C GLN A 133 -13.04 8.83 12.78
N ASN A 134 -11.99 8.04 12.53
CA ASN A 134 -11.24 7.38 13.60
C ASN A 134 -10.28 8.31 14.35
N TYR A 135 -9.83 9.40 13.72
CA TYR A 135 -8.84 10.33 14.27
C TYR A 135 -9.39 11.74 14.46
N GLN A 136 -10.73 11.89 14.55
CA GLN A 136 -11.39 13.18 14.75
C GLN A 136 -10.84 13.92 15.96
N HIS A 137 -10.53 13.21 17.05
CA HIS A 137 -9.94 13.80 18.25
C HIS A 137 -8.61 14.53 17.99
N LEU A 138 -7.75 14.00 17.10
CA LEU A 138 -6.51 14.69 16.70
C LEU A 138 -6.80 15.88 15.79
N LEU A 139 -7.80 15.77 14.91
CA LEU A 139 -8.21 16.89 14.05
C LEU A 139 -8.72 18.05 14.90
N ASP A 140 -9.45 17.78 15.96
CA ASP A 140 -9.93 18.78 16.93
C ASP A 140 -8.77 19.45 17.68
N GLU A 141 -7.64 18.75 17.83
CA GLU A 141 -6.37 19.29 18.37
C GLU A 141 -5.54 20.07 17.34
N GLY A 142 -6.03 20.20 16.10
CA GLY A 142 -5.40 20.97 15.03
C GLY A 142 -4.42 20.15 14.15
N TYR A 143 -4.53 18.83 14.15
CA TYR A 143 -3.82 18.00 13.17
C TYR A 143 -4.46 18.13 11.79
N THR A 144 -3.63 17.96 10.76
CA THR A 144 -4.06 17.92 9.35
C THR A 144 -3.80 16.55 8.76
N ILE A 145 -4.57 16.14 7.75
CA ILE A 145 -4.34 14.86 7.04
C ILE A 145 -3.71 15.15 5.68
N GLN A 146 -2.69 14.38 5.34
CA GLN A 146 -2.08 14.37 4.02
C GLN A 146 -2.11 12.94 3.48
N CYS A 147 -2.60 12.80 2.25
CA CYS A 147 -2.67 11.51 1.56
C CYS A 147 -1.54 11.38 0.55
N ARG A 148 -0.94 10.16 0.44
CA ARG A 148 0.14 9.92 -0.50
C ARG A 148 0.23 8.45 -0.91
N TRP A 149 0.84 8.21 -2.05
CA TRP A 149 1.33 6.89 -2.42
C TRP A 149 2.85 6.81 -2.28
N ILE A 150 3.34 5.69 -1.75
CA ILE A 150 4.74 5.29 -1.90
C ILE A 150 4.77 4.22 -2.98
N VAL A 151 5.36 4.55 -4.11
CA VAL A 151 5.42 3.67 -5.27
C VAL A 151 6.80 3.04 -5.35
N ILE A 152 6.84 1.72 -5.23
CA ILE A 152 8.07 0.93 -5.14
C ILE A 152 8.26 0.14 -6.45
N PRO A 153 9.27 0.47 -7.27
CA PRO A 153 9.60 -0.30 -8.45
C PRO A 153 10.07 -1.71 -8.10
N MET A 154 9.53 -2.73 -8.77
CA MET A 154 9.93 -4.14 -8.61
C MET A 154 11.10 -4.53 -9.52
N ASN A 155 11.94 -3.56 -9.89
CA ASN A 155 13.16 -3.79 -10.66
C ASN A 155 14.36 -3.24 -9.90
N VAL A 156 15.27 -4.13 -9.52
CA VAL A 156 16.45 -3.81 -8.71
C VAL A 156 17.43 -2.89 -9.45
N GLU A 157 17.63 -3.11 -10.75
CA GLU A 157 18.60 -2.35 -11.56
C GLU A 157 18.15 -0.91 -11.82
N ARG A 158 16.84 -0.67 -11.80
CA ARG A 158 16.22 0.64 -12.04
C ARG A 158 15.43 1.12 -10.82
N PHE A 159 15.89 0.75 -9.63
CA PHE A 159 15.20 1.09 -8.40
C PHE A 159 15.20 2.62 -8.17
N LYS A 160 14.05 3.23 -8.39
CA LYS A 160 13.81 4.65 -8.13
C LYS A 160 12.38 4.80 -7.59
N PRO A 161 12.19 4.74 -6.26
CA PRO A 161 10.87 4.88 -5.68
C PRO A 161 10.35 6.30 -5.82
N TRP A 162 9.02 6.44 -5.85
CA TRP A 162 8.34 7.74 -5.83
C TRP A 162 7.50 7.87 -4.56
N VAL A 163 7.41 9.12 -4.08
CA VAL A 163 6.42 9.51 -3.07
C VAL A 163 5.51 10.53 -3.75
N ILE A 164 4.29 10.16 -3.99
CA ILE A 164 3.33 10.92 -4.78
C ILE A 164 2.24 11.44 -3.85
N PRO A 165 2.13 12.76 -3.63
CA PRO A 165 1.03 13.32 -2.87
C PRO A 165 -0.30 13.13 -3.63
N CYS A 166 -1.35 12.78 -2.91
CA CYS A 166 -2.71 12.83 -3.41
C CYS A 166 -3.26 14.23 -3.16
N THR A 167 -3.55 14.96 -4.22
CA THR A 167 -4.06 16.33 -4.13
C THR A 167 -5.54 16.35 -3.75
N GLU A 168 -6.02 17.50 -3.22
CA GLU A 168 -7.44 17.71 -2.93
C GLU A 168 -8.33 17.45 -4.16
N ALA A 169 -7.90 17.88 -5.34
CA ALA A 169 -8.62 17.61 -6.58
C ALA A 169 -8.73 16.12 -6.88
N MET A 170 -7.67 15.32 -6.64
CA MET A 170 -7.72 13.87 -6.81
C MET A 170 -8.69 13.23 -5.81
N LEU A 171 -8.65 13.65 -4.54
CA LEU A 171 -9.55 13.17 -3.50
C LEU A 171 -11.01 13.48 -3.85
N TRP A 172 -11.27 14.70 -4.33
CA TRP A 172 -12.61 15.08 -4.79
C TRP A 172 -13.11 14.21 -5.94
N PHE A 173 -12.26 13.91 -6.93
CA PHE A 173 -12.60 12.99 -8.03
C PHE A 173 -12.79 11.55 -7.55
N GLY A 174 -12.05 11.12 -6.55
CA GLY A 174 -12.22 9.80 -5.94
C GLY A 174 -13.59 9.66 -5.27
N GLU A 175 -14.08 10.71 -4.61
CA GLU A 175 -15.36 10.73 -3.92
C GLU A 175 -16.56 10.86 -4.89
N HIS A 176 -16.44 11.72 -5.90
CA HIS A 176 -17.57 12.10 -6.78
C HIS A 176 -17.59 11.38 -8.14
N GLY A 177 -16.48 10.74 -8.50
CA GLY A 177 -16.34 10.05 -9.78
C GLY A 177 -16.11 11.00 -10.96
N TYR A 178 -15.96 10.42 -12.17
CA TYR A 178 -15.85 11.13 -13.44
C TYR A 178 -17.18 11.06 -14.21
N THR A 179 -17.76 12.17 -14.50
CA THR A 179 -18.70 12.25 -15.64
C THR A 179 -17.89 12.44 -16.92
N LYS A 180 -17.80 11.40 -17.78
CA LYS A 180 -17.38 11.61 -19.16
C LYS A 180 -18.42 12.50 -19.82
N THR A 181 -18.10 13.77 -20.01
CA THR A 181 -18.83 14.56 -21.02
C THR A 181 -18.51 13.91 -22.37
N ALA A 182 -19.54 13.28 -22.97
CA ALA A 182 -19.45 12.82 -24.36
C ALA A 182 -19.25 14.07 -25.22
N ASN A 183 -18.09 14.18 -25.86
CA ASN A 183 -17.86 15.06 -27.00
C ASN A 183 -18.30 14.30 -28.26
#